data_c393900b61d446cba5613e17ac4a1b2a
#
_entry.id   c393900b61d446cba5613e17ac4a1b2a
#
_cell.length_a   1.000
_cell.length_b   1.000
_cell.length_c   1.000
_cell.angle_alpha   90.00
_cell.angle_beta   90.00
_cell.angle_gamma   90.00
#
_symmetry.space_group_name_H-M   'P 1'
#
loop_
_entity.id
_entity.type
_entity.pdbx_description
1 polymer ?
#
loop_
_entity_poly.entity_id
_entity_poly.type
_entity_poly.pdbx_seq_one_letter_code
_entity_poly.pdbx_strand_id
1 'polypeptide(L)'
;QNINKDIQIGMMCPSVMISGAGNFPVKKKEKQVAAWDKNHEDYKQVEGILHKIESIFYGKDVIKSSDENAIEKLQEKVDELRETQEHMKEANKAIRLKDTKKGDELLRNMGYTDEQIENLRIPDFCGRLGFPDYMLTNNNANIRRLEGRIKSLQATKSQGTQESENKFFKVKENVEAMRIQL
;
A
#
# COMPACT_ATOMS: atom_id res chain seq x y z
N GLN A 1 -23.08 7.82 -14.19
CA GLN A 1 -23.41 7.84 -15.65
C GLN A 1 -23.56 6.44 -16.22
N ASN A 2 -22.74 5.45 -15.87
CA ASN A 2 -22.76 4.11 -16.46
C ASN A 2 -24.01 3.31 -16.07
N ILE A 3 -24.52 3.44 -14.84
CA ILE A 3 -25.74 2.76 -14.38
C ILE A 3 -26.95 3.21 -15.20
N ASN A 4 -27.07 4.50 -15.53
CA ASN A 4 -28.12 5.01 -16.38
C ASN A 4 -28.02 4.50 -17.83
N LYS A 5 -26.79 4.32 -18.33
CA LYS A 5 -26.56 3.69 -19.65
C LYS A 5 -27.00 2.22 -19.66
N ASP A 6 -26.71 1.47 -18.61
CA ASP A 6 -27.11 0.05 -18.50
C ASP A 6 -28.62 -0.11 -18.54
N ILE A 7 -29.35 0.76 -17.84
CA ILE A 7 -30.83 0.79 -17.87
C ILE A 7 -31.33 1.09 -19.30
N GLN A 8 -30.76 2.08 -19.98
CA GLN A 8 -31.14 2.42 -21.35
C GLN A 8 -30.82 1.29 -22.33
N ILE A 9 -29.67 0.64 -22.20
CA ILE A 9 -29.28 -0.50 -23.01
C ILE A 9 -30.23 -1.67 -22.73
N GLY A 10 -30.62 -1.90 -21.47
CA GLY A 10 -31.59 -2.92 -21.09
C GLY A 10 -32.93 -2.75 -21.78
N MET A 11 -33.37 -1.53 -22.04
CA MET A 11 -34.62 -1.18 -22.71
C MET A 11 -34.58 -1.35 -24.25
N MET A 12 -33.39 -1.52 -24.86
CA MET A 12 -33.25 -1.60 -26.34
C MET A 12 -33.90 -2.84 -26.96
N CYS A 13 -33.98 -3.94 -26.20
CA CYS A 13 -34.55 -5.17 -26.69
C CYS A 13 -35.36 -5.87 -25.61
N PRO A 14 -36.60 -6.25 -25.87
CA PRO A 14 -37.44 -7.03 -24.94
C PRO A 14 -36.85 -8.40 -24.68
N SER A 15 -37.19 -9.00 -23.54
CA SER A 15 -36.85 -10.40 -23.23
C SER A 15 -37.51 -11.37 -24.18
N VAL A 16 -36.85 -12.49 -24.47
CA VAL A 16 -37.43 -13.62 -25.25
C VAL A 16 -38.72 -14.11 -24.62
N MET A 17 -38.84 -14.06 -23.30
CA MET A 17 -40.06 -14.46 -22.58
C MET A 17 -41.26 -13.56 -22.90
N ILE A 18 -41.01 -12.28 -23.24
CA ILE A 18 -42.06 -11.33 -23.59
C ILE A 18 -42.39 -11.36 -25.08
N SER A 19 -41.40 -11.43 -25.95
CA SER A 19 -41.58 -11.37 -27.42
C SER A 19 -41.85 -12.73 -28.06
N GLY A 20 -41.63 -13.83 -27.35
CA GLY A 20 -41.74 -15.19 -27.90
C GLY A 20 -40.56 -15.56 -28.81
N ALA A 21 -40.27 -16.86 -28.94
CA ALA A 21 -39.10 -17.35 -29.71
C ALA A 21 -39.24 -17.11 -31.22
N GLY A 22 -40.45 -17.17 -31.76
CA GLY A 22 -40.70 -17.08 -33.22
C GLY A 22 -40.54 -15.68 -33.81
N ASN A 23 -40.72 -14.62 -33.00
CA ASN A 23 -40.63 -13.22 -33.42
C ASN A 23 -39.53 -12.45 -32.69
N PHE A 24 -38.56 -13.14 -32.09
CA PHE A 24 -37.53 -12.50 -31.34
C PHE A 24 -36.61 -11.64 -32.23
N PRO A 25 -36.42 -10.35 -31.92
CA PRO A 25 -35.65 -9.45 -32.76
C PRO A 25 -34.14 -9.64 -32.57
N VAL A 26 -33.55 -10.68 -33.15
CA VAL A 26 -32.16 -11.09 -33.02
C VAL A 26 -31.19 -9.91 -33.27
N LYS A 27 -31.37 -9.17 -34.36
CA LYS A 27 -30.54 -8.01 -34.70
C LYS A 27 -30.54 -6.89 -33.64
N LYS A 28 -31.69 -6.69 -32.95
CA LYS A 28 -31.76 -5.75 -31.85
C LYS A 28 -31.02 -6.26 -30.61
N LYS A 29 -31.07 -7.58 -30.37
CA LYS A 29 -30.36 -8.23 -29.28
C LYS A 29 -28.85 -8.15 -29.47
N GLU A 30 -28.35 -8.40 -30.67
CA GLU A 30 -26.94 -8.27 -31.03
C GLU A 30 -26.42 -6.84 -30.76
N LYS A 31 -27.20 -5.83 -31.18
CA LYS A 31 -26.88 -4.42 -30.87
C LYS A 31 -26.88 -4.10 -29.38
N GLN A 32 -27.81 -4.69 -28.63
CA GLN A 32 -27.89 -4.54 -27.18
C GLN A 32 -26.64 -5.16 -26.50
N VAL A 33 -26.25 -6.38 -26.93
CA VAL A 33 -25.05 -7.05 -26.39
C VAL A 33 -23.81 -6.22 -26.69
N ALA A 34 -23.62 -5.77 -27.92
CA ALA A 34 -22.49 -4.92 -28.30
C ALA A 34 -22.43 -3.59 -27.53
N ALA A 35 -23.61 -3.02 -27.20
CA ALA A 35 -23.68 -1.83 -26.37
C ALA A 35 -23.30 -2.08 -24.91
N TRP A 36 -23.67 -3.25 -24.36
CA TRP A 36 -23.25 -3.67 -23.02
C TRP A 36 -21.74 -3.95 -22.98
N ASP A 37 -21.20 -4.64 -23.97
CA ASP A 37 -19.76 -4.91 -24.04
C ASP A 37 -18.95 -3.60 -24.03
N LYS A 38 -19.38 -2.64 -24.85
CA LYS A 38 -18.75 -1.30 -24.87
C LYS A 38 -18.88 -0.58 -23.53
N ASN A 39 -20.05 -0.60 -22.87
CA ASN A 39 -20.24 0.02 -21.57
C ASN A 39 -19.38 -0.64 -20.49
N HIS A 40 -19.18 -1.97 -20.59
CA HIS A 40 -18.32 -2.72 -19.70
C HIS A 40 -16.83 -2.39 -19.89
N GLU A 41 -16.39 -2.20 -21.16
CA GLU A 41 -15.04 -1.72 -21.46
C GLU A 41 -14.79 -0.32 -20.90
N ASP A 42 -15.76 0.60 -21.07
CA ASP A 42 -15.71 1.93 -20.47
C ASP A 42 -15.58 1.85 -18.93
N TYR A 43 -16.29 0.90 -18.29
CA TYR A 43 -16.22 0.67 -16.85
C TYR A 43 -14.85 0.19 -16.41
N LYS A 44 -14.26 -0.78 -17.11
CA LYS A 44 -12.90 -1.28 -16.85
C LYS A 44 -11.84 -0.18 -16.99
N GLN A 45 -12.01 0.72 -17.97
CA GLN A 45 -11.10 1.86 -18.12
C GLN A 45 -11.18 2.80 -16.91
N VAL A 46 -12.38 3.10 -16.40
CA VAL A 46 -12.57 3.92 -15.21
C VAL A 46 -11.96 3.26 -13.97
N GLU A 47 -12.18 1.96 -13.76
CA GLU A 47 -11.53 1.20 -12.68
C GLU A 47 -10.00 1.25 -12.80
N GLY A 48 -9.47 1.08 -14.01
CA GLY A 48 -8.03 1.16 -14.25
C GLY A 48 -7.45 2.55 -13.94
N ILE A 49 -8.21 3.63 -14.20
CA ILE A 49 -7.82 5.00 -13.84
C ILE A 49 -7.88 5.19 -12.33
N LEU A 50 -8.94 4.73 -11.66
CA LEU A 50 -9.06 4.79 -10.20
C LEU A 50 -7.90 4.06 -9.52
N HIS A 51 -7.57 2.85 -9.98
CA HIS A 51 -6.43 2.10 -9.46
C HIS A 51 -5.11 2.83 -9.65
N LYS A 52 -4.92 3.52 -10.80
CA LYS A 52 -3.74 4.37 -11.03
C LYS A 52 -3.70 5.56 -10.07
N ILE A 53 -4.83 6.22 -9.84
CA ILE A 53 -4.93 7.33 -8.89
C ILE A 53 -4.59 6.84 -7.47
N GLU A 54 -5.17 5.72 -7.05
CA GLU A 54 -4.86 5.10 -5.77
C GLU A 54 -3.37 4.74 -5.65
N SER A 55 -2.80 4.12 -6.68
CA SER A 55 -1.37 3.76 -6.69
C SER A 55 -0.44 4.98 -6.62
N ILE A 56 -0.84 6.12 -7.21
CA ILE A 56 -0.11 7.39 -7.10
C ILE A 56 -0.27 7.97 -5.70
N PHE A 57 -1.47 7.90 -5.14
CA PHE A 57 -1.78 8.45 -3.81
C PHE A 57 -1.05 7.66 -2.70
N TYR A 58 -1.14 6.32 -2.74
CA TYR A 58 -0.43 5.45 -1.81
C TYR A 58 1.05 5.26 -2.15
N GLY A 59 1.45 5.48 -3.40
CA GLY A 59 2.83 5.37 -3.85
C GLY A 59 3.71 6.57 -3.45
N LYS A 60 3.14 7.63 -2.88
CA LYS A 60 3.91 8.78 -2.35
C LYS A 60 4.85 8.38 -1.20
N ASP A 61 4.56 7.29 -0.52
CA ASP A 61 5.41 6.77 0.57
C ASP A 61 6.56 5.88 0.08
N VAL A 62 6.64 5.62 -1.23
CA VAL A 62 7.73 4.83 -1.80
C VAL A 62 8.94 5.71 -2.07
N ILE A 63 9.92 5.63 -1.18
CA ILE A 63 11.20 6.33 -1.36
C ILE A 63 12.00 5.60 -2.43
N LYS A 64 12.28 6.28 -3.55
CA LYS A 64 13.11 5.74 -4.63
C LYS A 64 14.58 5.98 -4.32
N SER A 65 15.45 5.09 -4.78
CA SER A 65 16.90 5.26 -4.60
C SER A 65 17.47 6.43 -5.40
N SER A 66 16.74 6.89 -6.44
CA SER A 66 17.07 8.05 -7.25
C SER A 66 16.59 9.38 -6.67
N ASP A 67 15.86 9.38 -5.55
CA ASP A 67 15.41 10.61 -4.92
C ASP A 67 16.63 11.32 -4.29
N GLU A 68 16.72 12.63 -4.49
CA GLU A 68 17.82 13.46 -3.98
C GLU A 68 18.01 13.30 -2.47
N ASN A 69 16.88 13.25 -1.74
CA ASN A 69 16.83 13.14 -0.28
C ASN A 69 16.43 11.73 0.20
N ALA A 70 16.78 10.68 -0.61
CA ALA A 70 16.39 9.31 -0.27
C ALA A 70 16.91 8.87 1.09
N ILE A 71 18.15 9.22 1.42
CA ILE A 71 18.79 8.82 2.69
C ILE A 71 18.10 9.51 3.87
N GLU A 72 17.81 10.80 3.77
CA GLU A 72 17.14 11.59 4.81
C GLU A 72 15.73 11.05 5.08
N LYS A 73 14.94 10.87 4.03
CA LYS A 73 13.60 10.29 4.13
C LYS A 73 13.59 8.87 4.71
N LEU A 74 14.58 8.05 4.34
CA LEU A 74 14.73 6.71 4.91
C LEU A 74 15.11 6.77 6.40
N GLN A 75 15.94 7.74 6.78
CA GLN A 75 16.32 7.95 8.18
C GLN A 75 15.13 8.39 9.02
N GLU A 76 14.35 9.37 8.57
CA GLU A 76 13.10 9.79 9.22
C GLU A 76 12.16 8.61 9.43
N LYS A 77 11.99 7.77 8.39
CA LYS A 77 11.14 6.58 8.50
C LYS A 77 11.67 5.52 9.47
N VAL A 78 12.99 5.38 9.58
CA VAL A 78 13.61 4.51 10.60
C VAL A 78 13.35 5.04 12.00
N ASP A 79 13.43 6.35 12.18
CA ASP A 79 13.23 6.98 13.49
C ASP A 79 11.75 6.88 13.93
N GLU A 80 10.79 7.10 13.02
CA GLU A 80 9.36 6.83 13.26
C GLU A 80 9.08 5.36 13.66
N LEU A 81 9.72 4.41 12.98
CA LEU A 81 9.57 2.98 13.32
C LEU A 81 10.19 2.63 14.68
N ARG A 82 11.29 3.29 15.06
CA ARG A 82 11.90 3.14 16.39
C ARG A 82 11.02 3.70 17.49
N GLU A 83 10.44 4.90 17.29
CA GLU A 83 9.47 5.47 18.21
C GLU A 83 8.25 4.53 18.38
N THR A 84 7.71 4.03 17.27
CA THR A 84 6.63 3.04 17.30
C THR A 84 7.02 1.78 18.08
N GLN A 85 8.26 1.31 17.91
CA GLN A 85 8.79 0.15 18.62
C GLN A 85 8.83 0.35 20.14
N GLU A 86 9.34 1.50 20.58
CA GLU A 86 9.40 1.82 22.00
C GLU A 86 7.98 2.03 22.57
N HIS A 87 7.11 2.70 21.81
CA HIS A 87 5.72 2.90 22.19
C HIS A 87 4.98 1.58 22.42
N MET A 88 5.13 0.61 21.50
CA MET A 88 4.56 -0.74 21.68
C MET A 88 5.12 -1.46 22.91
N LYS A 89 6.43 -1.33 23.19
CA LYS A 89 7.06 -1.95 24.36
C LYS A 89 6.55 -1.33 25.66
N GLU A 90 6.45 -0.02 25.71
CA GLU A 90 5.95 0.70 26.89
C GLU A 90 4.47 0.39 27.14
N ALA A 91 3.66 0.34 26.10
CA ALA A 91 2.27 -0.07 26.21
C ALA A 91 2.16 -1.52 26.76
N ASN A 92 2.97 -2.45 26.25
CA ASN A 92 3.00 -3.81 26.75
C ASN A 92 3.45 -3.90 28.22
N LYS A 93 4.38 -3.04 28.66
CA LYS A 93 4.77 -2.93 30.09
C LYS A 93 3.59 -2.43 30.93
N ALA A 94 2.90 -1.38 30.47
CA ALA A 94 1.75 -0.81 31.17
C ALA A 94 0.61 -1.83 31.34
N ILE A 95 0.30 -2.62 30.28
CA ILE A 95 -0.74 -3.65 30.31
C ILE A 95 -0.41 -4.78 31.28
N ARG A 96 0.88 -5.14 31.40
CA ARG A 96 1.36 -6.23 32.28
C ARG A 96 1.49 -5.80 33.75
N LEU A 97 1.23 -4.55 34.10
CA LEU A 97 1.23 -4.12 35.50
C LEU A 97 0.14 -4.81 36.30
N LYS A 98 0.47 -5.26 37.52
CA LYS A 98 -0.50 -5.87 38.45
C LYS A 98 -1.62 -4.89 38.82
N ASP A 99 -1.27 -3.61 38.96
CA ASP A 99 -2.23 -2.53 39.20
C ASP A 99 -2.76 -2.03 37.85
N THR A 100 -3.93 -2.54 37.46
CA THR A 100 -4.59 -2.20 36.20
C THR A 100 -4.92 -0.73 36.10
N LYS A 101 -5.29 -0.06 37.20
CA LYS A 101 -5.63 1.38 37.20
C LYS A 101 -4.42 2.23 36.83
N LYS A 102 -3.27 1.93 37.42
CA LYS A 102 -2.00 2.59 37.07
C LYS A 102 -1.59 2.30 35.64
N GLY A 103 -1.78 1.08 35.18
CA GLY A 103 -1.51 0.70 33.79
C GLY A 103 -2.36 1.51 32.81
N ASP A 104 -3.67 1.64 33.06
CA ASP A 104 -4.58 2.41 32.22
C ASP A 104 -4.26 3.91 32.24
N GLU A 105 -3.87 4.46 33.38
CA GLU A 105 -3.44 5.85 33.52
C GLU A 105 -2.16 6.12 32.69
N LEU A 106 -1.20 5.20 32.72
CA LEU A 106 0.00 5.30 31.88
C LEU A 106 -0.34 5.24 30.39
N LEU A 107 -1.24 4.37 29.98
CA LEU A 107 -1.70 4.28 28.58
C LEU A 107 -2.42 5.56 28.13
N ARG A 108 -3.28 6.14 28.99
CA ARG A 108 -3.90 7.45 28.69
C ARG A 108 -2.86 8.55 28.54
N ASN A 109 -1.84 8.57 29.39
CA ASN A 109 -0.73 9.53 29.30
C ASN A 109 0.10 9.35 28.01
N MET A 110 0.15 8.13 27.46
CA MET A 110 0.73 7.82 26.15
C MET A 110 -0.18 8.19 24.97
N GLY A 111 -1.41 8.67 25.22
CA GLY A 111 -2.35 9.11 24.19
C GLY A 111 -3.35 8.06 23.73
N TYR A 112 -3.45 6.90 24.39
CA TYR A 112 -4.45 5.89 24.07
C TYR A 112 -5.84 6.30 24.55
N THR A 113 -6.85 6.08 23.73
CA THR A 113 -8.27 6.21 24.10
C THR A 113 -8.70 5.03 24.96
N ASP A 114 -9.79 5.21 25.76
CA ASP A 114 -10.33 4.13 26.59
C ASP A 114 -10.73 2.91 25.75
N GLU A 115 -11.28 3.11 24.56
CA GLU A 115 -11.61 2.04 23.61
C GLU A 115 -10.37 1.27 23.14
N GLN A 116 -9.28 1.97 22.87
CA GLN A 116 -8.00 1.33 22.48
C GLN A 116 -7.39 0.56 23.65
N ILE A 117 -7.53 1.05 24.88
CA ILE A 117 -7.05 0.38 26.09
C ILE A 117 -7.84 -0.92 26.31
N GLU A 118 -9.17 -0.88 26.17
CA GLU A 118 -10.01 -2.08 26.24
C GLU A 118 -9.60 -3.11 25.17
N ASN A 119 -9.41 -2.70 23.93
CA ASN A 119 -8.96 -3.57 22.85
C ASN A 119 -7.59 -4.20 23.14
N LEU A 120 -6.63 -3.45 23.69
CA LEU A 120 -5.32 -3.99 24.07
C LEU A 120 -5.40 -4.98 25.27
N ARG A 121 -6.46 -4.93 26.06
CA ARG A 121 -6.72 -5.87 27.17
C ARG A 121 -7.50 -7.11 26.76
N ILE A 122 -8.05 -7.14 25.53
CA ILE A 122 -8.66 -8.35 25.00
C ILE A 122 -7.54 -9.32 24.62
N PRO A 123 -7.52 -10.54 25.20
CA PRO A 123 -6.50 -11.51 24.87
C PRO A 123 -6.65 -11.98 23.41
N ASP A 124 -5.53 -12.14 22.71
CA ASP A 124 -5.53 -12.76 21.40
C ASP A 124 -5.88 -14.26 21.48
N PHE A 125 -5.96 -14.94 20.32
CA PHE A 125 -6.26 -16.36 20.23
C PHE A 125 -5.25 -17.27 21.00
N CYS A 126 -4.06 -16.73 21.35
CA CYS A 126 -3.06 -17.39 22.18
C CYS A 126 -3.11 -16.95 23.65
N GLY A 127 -4.07 -16.12 24.05
CA GLY A 127 -4.21 -15.60 25.40
C GLY A 127 -3.23 -14.47 25.76
N ARG A 128 -2.59 -13.83 24.79
CA ARG A 128 -1.64 -12.73 25.00
C ARG A 128 -2.36 -11.39 25.03
N LEU A 129 -1.91 -10.49 25.92
CA LEU A 129 -2.42 -9.14 26.07
C LEU A 129 -1.46 -8.13 25.41
N GLY A 130 -2.03 -7.06 24.86
CA GLY A 130 -1.28 -5.96 24.28
C GLY A 130 -0.83 -6.22 22.85
N PHE A 131 0.26 -5.58 22.43
CA PHE A 131 0.82 -5.79 21.10
C PHE A 131 1.51 -7.14 21.01
N PRO A 132 1.10 -8.01 20.05
CA PRO A 132 1.69 -9.33 19.88
C PRO A 132 3.17 -9.27 19.48
N ASP A 133 3.94 -10.30 19.85
CA ASP A 133 5.39 -10.36 19.60
C ASP A 133 5.74 -10.29 18.10
N TYR A 134 4.86 -10.80 17.22
CA TYR A 134 5.09 -10.72 15.78
C TYR A 134 5.07 -9.27 15.26
N MET A 135 4.27 -8.36 15.83
CA MET A 135 4.26 -6.95 15.44
C MET A 135 5.60 -6.28 15.77
N LEU A 136 6.13 -6.53 16.97
CA LEU A 136 7.43 -6.02 17.39
C LEU A 136 8.55 -6.60 16.52
N THR A 137 8.48 -7.89 16.22
CA THR A 137 9.47 -8.58 15.37
C THR A 137 9.45 -8.05 13.94
N ASN A 138 8.27 -7.89 13.35
CA ASN A 138 8.10 -7.33 12.00
C ASN A 138 8.58 -5.89 11.92
N ASN A 139 8.28 -5.07 12.94
CA ASN A 139 8.75 -3.70 12.99
C ASN A 139 10.28 -3.64 13.05
N ASN A 140 10.92 -4.45 13.91
CA ASN A 140 12.38 -4.56 13.97
C ASN A 140 13.00 -5.05 12.64
N ALA A 141 12.35 -5.99 11.95
CA ALA A 141 12.81 -6.46 10.65
C ALA A 141 12.75 -5.34 9.61
N ASN A 142 11.71 -4.51 9.63
CA ASN A 142 11.59 -3.34 8.76
C ASN A 142 12.67 -2.30 9.05
N ILE A 143 12.95 -2.00 10.32
CA ILE A 143 14.03 -1.09 10.73
C ILE A 143 15.37 -1.57 10.14
N ARG A 144 15.73 -2.83 10.37
CA ARG A 144 16.99 -3.40 9.87
C ARG A 144 17.08 -3.36 8.34
N ARG A 145 15.96 -3.62 7.64
CA ARG A 145 15.90 -3.55 6.18
C ARG A 145 16.17 -2.13 5.66
N LEU A 146 15.56 -1.12 6.30
CA LEU A 146 15.75 0.28 5.92
C LEU A 146 17.16 0.77 6.25
N GLU A 147 17.71 0.40 7.40
CA GLU A 147 19.11 0.69 7.78
C GLU A 147 20.11 0.06 6.80
N GLY A 148 19.87 -1.19 6.38
CA GLY A 148 20.65 -1.85 5.35
C GLY A 148 20.60 -1.10 4.01
N ARG A 149 19.42 -0.60 3.62
CA ARG A 149 19.25 0.20 2.42
C ARG A 149 19.98 1.54 2.51
N ILE A 150 19.91 2.22 3.66
CA ILE A 150 20.65 3.49 3.91
C ILE A 150 22.16 3.25 3.74
N LYS A 151 22.71 2.19 4.37
CA LYS A 151 24.13 1.83 4.24
C LYS A 151 24.53 1.59 2.79
N SER A 152 23.69 0.85 2.04
CA SER A 152 23.94 0.59 0.63
C SER A 152 23.96 1.87 -0.21
N LEU A 153 23.01 2.78 0.00
CA LEU A 153 22.95 4.07 -0.70
C LEU A 153 24.14 4.97 -0.34
N GLN A 154 24.55 4.99 0.92
CA GLN A 154 25.73 5.73 1.37
C GLN A 154 27.02 5.18 0.73
N ALA A 155 27.17 3.85 0.68
CA ALA A 155 28.32 3.22 0.05
C ALA A 155 28.36 3.53 -1.47
N THR A 156 27.23 3.49 -2.15
CA THR A 156 27.16 3.83 -3.58
C THR A 156 27.51 5.31 -3.81
N LYS A 157 26.99 6.22 -2.99
CA LYS A 157 27.35 7.65 -3.07
C LYS A 157 28.84 7.91 -2.83
N SER A 158 29.46 7.17 -1.91
CA SER A 158 30.89 7.32 -1.59
C SER A 158 31.83 6.79 -2.67
N GLN A 159 31.38 5.83 -3.49
CA GLN A 159 32.18 5.27 -4.59
C GLN A 159 32.35 6.25 -5.76
N GLY A 160 31.48 7.25 -5.89
CA GLY A 160 31.49 8.20 -7.00
C GLY A 160 31.14 7.57 -8.35
N THR A 161 31.11 8.40 -9.39
CA THR A 161 30.84 7.95 -10.77
C THR A 161 32.01 7.10 -11.27
N GLN A 162 31.73 5.85 -11.65
CA GLN A 162 32.74 4.96 -12.22
C GLN A 162 32.56 4.83 -13.74
N GLU A 163 33.65 4.93 -14.47
CA GLU A 163 33.68 4.65 -15.90
C GLU A 163 34.54 3.40 -16.13
N SER A 164 33.98 2.42 -16.80
CA SER A 164 34.69 1.23 -17.23
C SER A 164 34.58 1.09 -18.74
N GLU A 165 35.73 0.88 -19.40
CA GLU A 165 35.82 0.73 -20.84
C GLU A 165 36.46 -0.64 -21.16
N ASN A 166 35.85 -1.37 -22.06
CA ASN A 166 36.43 -2.55 -22.63
C ASN A 166 36.43 -2.46 -24.17
N LYS A 167 37.00 -3.44 -24.85
CA LYS A 167 37.22 -3.44 -26.31
C LYS A 167 35.94 -3.18 -27.14
N PHE A 168 34.75 -3.38 -26.59
CA PHE A 168 33.49 -3.38 -27.30
C PHE A 168 32.50 -2.30 -26.83
N PHE A 169 32.60 -1.84 -25.57
CA PHE A 169 31.67 -0.86 -25.03
C PHE A 169 32.29 -0.09 -23.85
N LYS A 170 31.77 1.11 -23.65
CA LYS A 170 32.08 1.97 -22.51
C LYS A 170 30.85 2.06 -21.60
N VAL A 171 31.05 1.70 -20.33
CA VAL A 171 29.99 1.80 -19.32
C VAL A 171 30.30 2.99 -18.43
N LYS A 172 29.34 3.88 -18.30
CA LYS A 172 29.38 5.00 -17.36
C LYS A 172 28.28 4.83 -16.32
N GLU A 173 28.67 4.58 -15.09
CA GLU A 173 27.75 4.54 -13.97
C GLU A 173 27.63 5.93 -13.35
N ASN A 174 26.47 6.56 -13.54
CA ASN A 174 26.18 7.86 -12.93
C ASN A 174 25.54 7.61 -11.55
N VAL A 175 26.33 7.75 -10.51
CA VAL A 175 25.92 7.50 -9.12
C VAL A 175 24.91 8.53 -8.63
N GLU A 176 25.03 9.78 -9.04
CA GLU A 176 24.07 10.84 -8.66
C GLU A 176 22.69 10.60 -9.25
N ALA A 177 22.62 10.19 -10.50
CA ALA A 177 21.37 9.89 -11.19
C ALA A 177 20.90 8.45 -11.01
N MET A 178 21.67 7.58 -10.32
CA MET A 178 21.42 6.14 -10.20
C MET A 178 21.14 5.48 -11.55
N ARG A 179 21.93 5.83 -12.57
CA ARG A 179 21.77 5.36 -13.95
C ARG A 179 23.07 4.76 -14.48
N ILE A 180 22.92 3.71 -15.25
CA ILE A 180 24.00 3.11 -16.04
C ILE A 180 23.79 3.51 -17.49
N GLN A 181 24.83 4.08 -18.14
CA GLN A 181 24.88 4.35 -19.57
C GLN A 181 25.85 3.36 -20.20
N LEU A 182 25.40 2.73 -21.28
CA LEU A 182 26.17 1.81 -22.12
C LEU A 182 26.69 2.53 -23.36
#